data_ccfb3c50ef7e1bd34e4d4a9a27726d97
#
_entry.id   ccfb3c50ef7e1bd34e4d4a9a27726d97
#
_cell.length_a   1.000
_cell.length_b   1.000
_cell.length_c   1.000
_cell.angle_alpha   90.00
_cell.angle_beta   90.00
_cell.angle_gamma   90.00
#
_symmetry.space_group_name_H-M   'P 1'
#
loop_
_entity.id
_entity.type
_entity.pdbx_description
1 polymer ?
#
loop_
_entity_poly.entity_id
_entity_poly.type
_entity_poly.pdbx_seq_one_letter_code
_entity_poly.pdbx_strand_id
1 'polypeptide(L)'
;PDHFFVSNIEEVVQWGKTNNLDLLITESAGLCNRCSPYLKDIKAVCVIDNLSGINTPKKIGPMLKLADIVVITKGDIVSQAEREVFASRVQTVNPKAAIIHINGLTGQGTYEFGSLIMDDNEEIDTVLERKLRFPLPSAVCSYCLGETRIGSSYQLGNIRKINFEEN
;
A
#
# COMPACT_ATOMS: atom_id res chain seq x y z
N PRO A 1 -2.75 -11.22 -6.33
CA PRO A 1 -1.63 -10.28 -6.10
C PRO A 1 -1.33 -10.11 -4.61
N ASP A 2 -2.32 -9.74 -3.77
CA ASP A 2 -2.09 -9.46 -2.35
C ASP A 2 -1.57 -10.68 -1.58
N HIS A 3 -2.06 -11.87 -1.88
CA HIS A 3 -1.55 -13.11 -1.29
C HIS A 3 -0.10 -13.39 -1.68
N PHE A 4 0.24 -13.18 -2.94
CA PHE A 4 1.62 -13.34 -3.43
C PHE A 4 2.55 -12.33 -2.76
N PHE A 5 2.11 -11.06 -2.63
CA PHE A 5 2.84 -10.03 -1.92
C PHE A 5 3.11 -10.43 -0.46
N VAL A 6 2.06 -10.74 0.30
CA VAL A 6 2.16 -11.09 1.72
C VAL A 6 3.01 -12.33 1.96
N SER A 7 2.97 -13.30 1.04
CA SER A 7 3.75 -14.54 1.14
C SER A 7 5.23 -14.36 0.78
N ASN A 8 5.62 -13.23 0.18
CA ASN A 8 6.98 -13.00 -0.33
C ASN A 8 7.63 -11.72 0.22
N ILE A 9 6.96 -10.98 1.07
CA ILE A 9 7.48 -9.67 1.52
C ILE A 9 8.78 -9.81 2.33
N GLU A 10 8.96 -10.88 3.10
CA GLU A 10 10.21 -11.10 3.83
C GLU A 10 11.37 -11.34 2.87
N GLU A 11 11.16 -12.15 1.84
CA GLU A 11 12.17 -12.42 0.80
C GLU A 11 12.58 -11.13 0.08
N VAL A 12 11.61 -10.25 -0.19
CA VAL A 12 11.85 -8.93 -0.80
C VAL A 12 12.66 -8.03 0.12
N VAL A 13 12.38 -8.01 1.42
CA VAL A 13 13.15 -7.25 2.41
C VAL A 13 14.59 -7.75 2.49
N GLN A 14 14.80 -9.07 2.56
CA GLN A 14 16.14 -9.65 2.60
C GLN A 14 16.92 -9.39 1.30
N TRP A 15 16.25 -9.43 0.15
CA TRP A 15 16.86 -9.05 -1.12
C TRP A 15 17.29 -7.57 -1.12
N GLY A 16 16.44 -6.67 -0.61
CA GLY A 16 16.78 -5.26 -0.47
C GLY A 16 18.01 -5.01 0.39
N LYS A 17 18.11 -5.71 1.52
CA LYS A 17 19.28 -5.65 2.41
C LYS A 17 20.54 -6.17 1.73
N THR A 18 20.48 -7.30 1.06
CA THR A 18 21.60 -7.89 0.34
C THR A 18 22.15 -6.94 -0.73
N ASN A 19 21.27 -6.12 -1.33
CA ASN A 19 21.65 -5.12 -2.33
C ASN A 19 21.93 -3.72 -1.76
N ASN A 20 21.98 -3.56 -0.43
CA ASN A 20 22.22 -2.29 0.26
C ASN A 20 21.29 -1.17 -0.20
N LEU A 21 20.01 -1.46 -0.29
CA LEU A 21 18.99 -0.47 -0.66
C LEU A 21 18.52 0.30 0.57
N ASP A 22 18.56 1.63 0.50
CA ASP A 22 18.11 2.53 1.57
C ASP A 22 16.58 2.61 1.66
N LEU A 23 15.87 2.35 0.57
CA LEU A 23 14.43 2.40 0.49
C LEU A 23 13.88 1.27 -0.37
N LEU A 24 12.91 0.56 0.13
CA LEU A 24 12.18 -0.48 -0.58
C LEU A 24 10.72 -0.05 -0.76
N ILE A 25 10.31 0.13 -2.01
CA ILE A 25 8.93 0.43 -2.37
C ILE A 25 8.34 -0.79 -3.05
N THR A 26 7.24 -1.29 -2.51
CA THR A 26 6.52 -2.41 -3.09
C THR A 26 5.16 -1.97 -3.59
N GLU A 27 4.80 -2.36 -4.80
CA GLU A 27 3.50 -2.10 -5.39
C GLU A 27 2.63 -3.36 -5.36
N SER A 28 1.42 -3.24 -4.86
CA SER A 28 0.41 -4.28 -5.00
C SER A 28 -0.70 -3.83 -5.94
N ALA A 29 -1.28 -4.79 -6.66
CA ALA A 29 -2.24 -4.49 -7.71
C ALA A 29 -3.58 -4.01 -7.16
N GLY A 30 -4.03 -2.91 -7.71
CA GLY A 30 -5.42 -2.48 -7.76
C GLY A 30 -6.05 -2.06 -6.44
N LEU A 31 -7.02 -1.20 -6.53
CA LEU A 31 -7.87 -0.78 -5.41
C LEU A 31 -8.90 -1.88 -5.14
N CYS A 32 -8.69 -2.66 -4.10
CA CYS A 32 -9.62 -3.71 -3.68
C CYS A 32 -10.56 -3.19 -2.59
N ASN A 33 -11.85 -3.46 -2.73
CA ASN A 33 -12.85 -3.13 -1.71
C ASN A 33 -12.96 -4.16 -0.58
N ARG A 34 -12.16 -5.24 -0.61
CA ARG A 34 -12.24 -6.37 0.32
C ARG A 34 -10.97 -6.65 1.09
N CYS A 35 -9.79 -6.23 0.60
CA CYS A 35 -8.51 -6.58 1.19
C CYS A 35 -7.53 -5.42 1.15
N SER A 36 -6.47 -5.57 1.93
CA SER A 36 -5.33 -4.67 1.92
C SER A 36 -4.11 -5.46 2.41
N PRO A 37 -2.99 -5.42 1.68
CA PRO A 37 -1.76 -6.10 2.08
C PRO A 37 -0.91 -5.27 3.04
N TYR A 38 -1.41 -4.17 3.56
CA TYR A 38 -0.66 -3.28 4.44
C TYR A 38 -0.24 -3.96 5.74
N LEU A 39 1.03 -3.82 6.06
CA LEU A 39 1.61 -4.27 7.33
C LEU A 39 1.47 -3.19 8.40
N LYS A 40 1.36 -3.62 9.66
CA LYS A 40 1.47 -2.71 10.80
C LYS A 40 2.90 -2.18 10.88
N ASP A 41 3.04 -0.95 11.32
CA ASP A 41 4.32 -0.29 11.55
C ASP A 41 5.19 -0.12 10.27
N ILE A 42 4.57 -0.20 9.10
CA ILE A 42 5.18 0.10 7.80
C ILE A 42 4.29 1.11 7.08
N LYS A 43 4.90 2.16 6.50
CA LYS A 43 4.17 3.20 5.77
C LYS A 43 3.32 2.59 4.66
N ALA A 44 2.04 2.88 4.68
CA ALA A 44 1.06 2.41 3.72
C ALA A 44 0.56 3.57 2.87
N VAL A 45 0.75 3.47 1.56
CA VAL A 45 0.36 4.50 0.60
C VAL A 45 -0.77 3.99 -0.28
N CYS A 46 -1.86 4.75 -0.38
CA CYS A 46 -2.92 4.52 -1.35
C CYS A 46 -2.82 5.56 -2.46
N VAL A 47 -2.63 5.11 -3.69
CA VAL A 47 -2.64 6.00 -4.86
C VAL A 47 -4.00 5.92 -5.54
N ILE A 48 -4.63 7.05 -5.75
CA ILE A 48 -5.93 7.17 -6.40
C ILE A 48 -5.93 8.36 -7.36
N ASP A 49 -6.61 8.27 -8.48
CA ASP A 49 -6.69 9.38 -9.42
C ASP A 49 -8.06 10.07 -9.42
N ASN A 50 -8.05 11.36 -9.77
CA ASN A 50 -9.27 12.17 -9.86
C ASN A 50 -10.24 11.68 -10.94
N LEU A 51 -9.76 10.93 -11.95
CA LEU A 51 -10.58 10.41 -13.06
C LEU A 51 -11.33 9.13 -12.67
N SER A 52 -11.01 8.52 -11.55
CA SER A 52 -11.66 7.29 -11.09
C SER A 52 -13.15 7.48 -10.72
N GLY A 53 -13.60 8.74 -10.70
CA GLY A 53 -14.97 9.14 -10.40
C GLY A 53 -15.21 9.53 -8.95
N ILE A 54 -16.02 10.57 -8.77
CA ILE A 54 -16.25 11.28 -7.51
C ILE A 54 -16.77 10.38 -6.36
N ASN A 55 -17.37 9.24 -6.67
CA ASN A 55 -17.87 8.29 -5.67
C ASN A 55 -16.87 7.16 -5.36
N THR A 56 -15.75 7.11 -6.05
CA THR A 56 -14.75 6.06 -5.87
C THR A 56 -14.21 5.97 -4.45
N PRO A 57 -13.87 7.07 -3.74
CA PRO A 57 -13.40 6.98 -2.37
C PRO A 57 -14.32 6.19 -1.43
N LYS A 58 -15.64 6.28 -1.61
CA LYS A 58 -16.61 5.52 -0.81
C LYS A 58 -16.66 4.02 -1.14
N LYS A 59 -16.22 3.64 -2.35
CA LYS A 59 -16.24 2.26 -2.82
C LYS A 59 -14.95 1.51 -2.51
N ILE A 60 -13.83 2.22 -2.34
CA ILE A 60 -12.57 1.63 -1.94
C ILE A 60 -12.67 1.25 -0.46
N GLY A 61 -12.38 0.00 -0.17
CA GLY A 61 -12.45 -0.52 1.18
C GLY A 61 -11.15 -0.32 1.99
N PRO A 62 -10.56 -1.41 2.51
CA PRO A 62 -9.42 -1.35 3.42
C PRO A 62 -8.20 -0.61 2.86
N MET A 63 -7.95 -0.68 1.56
CA MET A 63 -6.82 0.01 0.93
C MET A 63 -6.83 1.53 1.23
N LEU A 64 -7.98 2.19 1.08
CA LEU A 64 -8.08 3.61 1.38
C LEU A 64 -8.19 3.88 2.90
N LYS A 65 -8.99 3.07 3.60
CA LYS A 65 -9.27 3.30 5.03
C LYS A 65 -8.06 3.13 5.94
N LEU A 66 -7.09 2.31 5.53
CA LEU A 66 -5.95 1.92 6.35
C LEU A 66 -4.63 2.51 5.84
N ALA A 67 -4.65 3.33 4.80
CA ALA A 67 -3.47 4.04 4.33
C ALA A 67 -3.06 5.13 5.33
N ASP A 68 -1.75 5.34 5.49
CA ASP A 68 -1.18 6.46 6.23
C ASP A 68 -1.11 7.71 5.35
N ILE A 69 -0.86 7.50 4.05
CA ILE A 69 -0.76 8.55 3.04
C ILE A 69 -1.69 8.20 1.88
N VAL A 70 -2.45 9.17 1.42
CA VAL A 70 -3.24 9.06 0.19
C VAL A 70 -2.71 10.04 -0.84
N VAL A 71 -2.21 9.50 -1.94
CA VAL A 71 -1.74 10.26 -3.08
C VAL A 71 -2.86 10.39 -4.09
N ILE A 72 -3.28 11.62 -4.37
CA ILE A 72 -4.29 11.93 -5.40
C ILE A 72 -3.57 12.45 -6.64
N THR A 73 -3.72 11.74 -7.75
CA THR A 73 -3.06 12.06 -9.02
C THR A 73 -4.05 12.64 -10.04
N LYS A 74 -3.53 13.09 -11.19
CA LYS A 74 -4.31 13.59 -12.35
C LYS A 74 -5.23 14.77 -12.00
N GLY A 75 -4.81 15.62 -11.06
CA GLY A 75 -5.53 16.83 -10.72
C GLY A 75 -5.48 17.92 -11.79
N ASP A 76 -4.53 17.83 -12.71
CA ASP A 76 -4.36 18.74 -13.85
C ASP A 76 -5.43 18.56 -14.94
N ILE A 77 -6.12 17.43 -14.95
CA ILE A 77 -7.12 17.08 -15.99
C ILE A 77 -8.55 17.42 -15.55
N VAL A 78 -8.75 17.76 -14.26
CA VAL A 78 -10.05 18.09 -13.69
C VAL A 78 -10.08 19.53 -13.16
N SER A 79 -11.27 20.10 -12.97
CA SER A 79 -11.42 21.43 -12.39
C SER A 79 -10.99 21.47 -10.91
N GLN A 80 -10.70 22.67 -10.42
CA GLN A 80 -10.37 22.87 -9.01
C GLN A 80 -11.50 22.38 -8.09
N ALA A 81 -12.74 22.68 -8.43
CA ALA A 81 -13.90 22.25 -7.64
C ALA A 81 -14.00 20.71 -7.55
N GLU A 82 -13.75 19.99 -8.64
CA GLU A 82 -13.74 18.54 -8.64
C GLU A 82 -12.62 17.98 -7.78
N ARG A 83 -11.42 18.57 -7.81
CA ARG A 83 -10.30 18.18 -6.94
C ARG A 83 -10.65 18.35 -5.46
N GLU A 84 -11.21 19.49 -5.10
CA GLU A 84 -11.57 19.81 -3.71
C GLU A 84 -12.66 18.84 -3.19
N VAL A 85 -13.70 18.59 -3.98
CA VAL A 85 -14.76 17.65 -3.61
C VAL A 85 -14.21 16.23 -3.52
N PHE A 86 -13.33 15.81 -4.42
CA PHE A 86 -12.72 14.48 -4.39
C PHE A 86 -11.85 14.31 -3.14
N ALA A 87 -10.97 15.26 -2.84
CA ALA A 87 -10.14 15.27 -1.64
C ALA A 87 -10.98 15.26 -0.36
N SER A 88 -12.05 16.04 -0.30
CA SER A 88 -12.98 16.03 0.84
C SER A 88 -13.63 14.65 1.05
N ARG A 89 -13.96 13.95 -0.02
CA ARG A 89 -14.50 12.58 0.07
C ARG A 89 -13.45 11.56 0.54
N VAL A 90 -12.21 11.70 0.08
CA VAL A 90 -11.08 10.90 0.58
C VAL A 90 -10.92 11.14 2.07
N GLN A 91 -10.88 12.41 2.50
CA GLN A 91 -10.76 12.79 3.92
C GLN A 91 -11.92 12.25 4.78
N THR A 92 -13.13 12.22 4.24
CA THR A 92 -14.30 11.63 4.92
C THR A 92 -14.14 10.12 5.15
N VAL A 93 -13.53 9.41 4.20
CA VAL A 93 -13.33 7.96 4.29
C VAL A 93 -12.15 7.59 5.19
N ASN A 94 -11.07 8.38 5.11
CA ASN A 94 -9.89 8.21 5.96
C ASN A 94 -9.44 9.56 6.54
N PRO A 95 -10.02 9.99 7.66
CA PRO A 95 -9.70 11.28 8.27
C PRO A 95 -8.29 11.35 8.88
N LYS A 96 -7.60 10.23 9.00
CA LYS A 96 -6.25 10.15 9.60
C LYS A 96 -5.13 10.22 8.58
N ALA A 97 -5.42 9.93 7.31
CA ALA A 97 -4.39 9.92 6.28
C ALA A 97 -3.91 11.34 5.94
N ALA A 98 -2.61 11.47 5.70
CA ALA A 98 -2.08 12.62 4.99
C ALA A 98 -2.50 12.57 3.52
N ILE A 99 -3.14 13.63 3.02
CA ILE A 99 -3.57 13.70 1.61
C ILE A 99 -2.61 14.59 0.85
N ILE A 100 -2.04 14.07 -0.23
CA ILE A 100 -1.12 14.78 -1.10
C ILE A 100 -1.62 14.71 -2.53
N HIS A 101 -1.53 15.84 -3.22
CA HIS A 101 -1.77 15.91 -4.66
C HIS A 101 -0.44 15.83 -5.41
N ILE A 102 -0.32 14.87 -6.31
CA ILE A 102 0.88 14.71 -7.14
C ILE A 102 0.49 14.82 -8.61
N ASN A 103 1.25 15.66 -9.33
CA ASN A 103 1.25 15.65 -10.79
C ASN A 103 2.47 14.86 -11.28
N GLY A 104 2.25 13.67 -11.81
CA GLY A 104 3.31 12.78 -12.28
C GLY A 104 4.08 13.30 -13.50
N LEU A 105 3.54 14.28 -14.23
CA LEU A 105 4.23 14.89 -15.38
C LEU A 105 5.18 16.03 -14.98
N THR A 106 4.78 16.84 -14.00
CA THR A 106 5.54 18.02 -13.58
C THR A 106 6.38 17.78 -12.33
N GLY A 107 6.12 16.71 -11.61
CA GLY A 107 6.74 16.44 -10.31
C GLY A 107 6.19 17.29 -9.16
N GLN A 108 5.16 18.10 -9.39
CA GLN A 108 4.52 18.87 -8.32
C GLN A 108 4.00 17.91 -7.22
N GLY A 109 4.29 18.21 -5.96
CA GLY A 109 3.89 17.42 -4.79
C GLY A 109 4.85 16.28 -4.44
N THR A 110 5.87 16.00 -5.26
CA THR A 110 6.81 14.90 -4.98
C THR A 110 7.72 15.18 -3.81
N TYR A 111 8.08 16.44 -3.57
CA TYR A 111 8.92 16.81 -2.42
C TYR A 111 8.20 16.55 -1.10
N GLU A 112 6.96 17.00 -0.98
CA GLU A 112 6.12 16.78 0.21
C GLU A 112 5.88 15.29 0.44
N PHE A 113 5.63 14.53 -0.63
CA PHE A 113 5.48 13.08 -0.55
C PHE A 113 6.78 12.40 -0.10
N GLY A 114 7.92 12.81 -0.68
CA GLY A 114 9.24 12.30 -0.28
C GLY A 114 9.51 12.54 1.21
N SER A 115 9.24 13.75 1.72
CA SER A 115 9.38 14.07 3.14
C SER A 115 8.53 13.14 4.01
N LEU A 116 7.27 12.91 3.67
CA LEU A 116 6.39 12.02 4.44
C LEU A 116 6.83 10.55 4.41
N ILE A 117 7.44 10.10 3.31
CA ILE A 117 7.99 8.74 3.24
C ILE A 117 9.24 8.62 4.09
N MET A 118 10.10 9.64 4.07
CA MET A 118 11.40 9.61 4.75
C MET A 118 11.33 9.99 6.23
N ASP A 119 10.25 10.67 6.66
CA ASP A 119 10.02 10.97 8.07
C ASP A 119 9.68 9.68 8.84
N ASP A 120 10.24 9.52 10.03
CA ASP A 120 10.01 8.39 10.95
C ASP A 120 10.33 7.00 10.35
N ASN A 121 11.35 6.90 9.51
CA ASN A 121 11.80 5.59 9.02
C ASN A 121 12.66 4.90 10.09
N GLU A 122 12.09 3.90 10.74
CA GLU A 122 12.88 2.89 11.42
C GLU A 122 13.54 1.97 10.39
N GLU A 123 14.79 1.60 10.63
CA GLU A 123 15.44 0.57 9.85
C GLU A 123 14.71 -0.77 10.02
N ILE A 124 14.25 -1.36 8.91
CA ILE A 124 13.50 -2.59 8.92
C ILE A 124 14.42 -3.75 8.56
N ASP A 125 14.87 -4.47 9.57
CA ASP A 125 15.69 -5.66 9.39
C ASP A 125 14.92 -6.88 8.90
N THR A 126 13.69 -7.02 9.35
CA THR A 126 12.81 -8.13 9.01
C THR A 126 11.35 -7.73 9.19
N VAL A 127 10.49 -8.36 8.42
CA VAL A 127 9.03 -8.27 8.61
C VAL A 127 8.43 -9.55 9.19
N LEU A 128 9.25 -10.52 9.55
CA LEU A 128 8.79 -11.72 10.27
C LEU A 128 8.06 -11.33 11.55
N GLU A 129 7.00 -12.06 11.87
CA GLU A 129 6.11 -11.83 13.03
C GLU A 129 5.28 -10.53 12.95
N ARG A 130 5.57 -9.59 12.02
CA ARG A 130 4.71 -8.43 11.80
C ARG A 130 3.33 -8.87 11.31
N LYS A 131 2.33 -8.03 11.55
CA LYS A 131 0.93 -8.37 11.27
C LYS A 131 0.37 -7.48 10.17
N LEU A 132 -0.50 -8.05 9.37
CA LEU A 132 -1.35 -7.29 8.46
C LEU A 132 -2.28 -6.35 9.25
N ARG A 133 -2.58 -5.19 8.68
CA ARG A 133 -3.60 -4.26 9.20
C ARG A 133 -5.01 -4.80 8.98
N PHE A 134 -5.19 -5.69 8.00
CA PHE A 134 -6.49 -6.24 7.62
C PHE A 134 -6.35 -7.67 7.07
N PRO A 135 -7.21 -8.62 7.46
CA PRO A 135 -7.16 -9.99 6.95
C PRO A 135 -7.53 -10.04 5.47
N LEU A 136 -6.90 -10.96 4.74
CA LEU A 136 -7.20 -11.21 3.33
C LEU A 136 -8.41 -12.15 3.18
N PRO A 137 -9.30 -11.89 2.20
CA PRO A 137 -10.44 -12.75 1.93
C PRO A 137 -10.08 -13.95 1.03
N SER A 138 -10.95 -14.92 1.00
CA SER A 138 -10.90 -16.19 0.27
C SER A 138 -10.03 -17.28 0.92
N ALA A 139 -10.24 -18.54 0.57
CA ALA A 139 -9.71 -19.70 1.30
C ALA A 139 -8.70 -20.51 0.46
N VAL A 140 -7.59 -19.88 0.07
CA VAL A 140 -6.52 -20.53 -0.74
C VAL A 140 -5.29 -20.87 0.10
N CYS A 141 -4.98 -20.04 1.11
CA CYS A 141 -3.85 -20.20 2.02
C CYS A 141 -4.23 -19.71 3.42
N SER A 142 -3.32 -19.83 4.38
CA SER A 142 -3.54 -19.41 5.78
C SER A 142 -3.94 -17.94 5.91
N TYR A 143 -3.38 -17.04 5.09
CA TYR A 143 -3.76 -15.63 5.09
C TYR A 143 -5.21 -15.39 4.69
N CYS A 144 -5.73 -16.17 3.72
CA CYS A 144 -7.14 -16.13 3.35
C CYS A 144 -8.05 -16.65 4.46
N LEU A 145 -7.53 -17.47 5.36
CA LEU A 145 -8.25 -18.02 6.52
C LEU A 145 -8.14 -17.12 7.76
N GLY A 146 -7.54 -15.93 7.62
CA GLY A 146 -7.47 -14.94 8.67
C GLY A 146 -6.11 -14.85 9.38
N GLU A 147 -5.08 -15.59 8.94
CA GLU A 147 -3.73 -15.38 9.46
C GLU A 147 -3.25 -13.98 9.06
N THR A 148 -2.69 -13.25 9.99
CA THR A 148 -2.19 -11.89 9.77
C THR A 148 -0.69 -11.76 9.99
N ARG A 149 -0.02 -12.77 10.60
CA ARG A 149 1.42 -12.75 10.88
C ARG A 149 2.21 -13.11 9.64
N ILE A 150 3.32 -12.44 9.45
CA ILE A 150 4.26 -12.71 8.36
C ILE A 150 5.28 -13.76 8.81
N GLY A 151 5.56 -14.72 7.96
CA GLY A 151 6.59 -15.75 8.19
C GLY A 151 6.22 -17.12 7.63
N SER A 152 7.22 -17.90 7.27
CA SER A 152 7.04 -19.24 6.70
C SER A 152 6.30 -20.20 7.64
N SER A 153 6.47 -20.04 8.93
CA SER A 153 5.79 -20.85 9.97
C SER A 153 4.27 -20.68 9.97
N TYR A 154 3.76 -19.58 9.44
CA TYR A 154 2.32 -19.28 9.37
C TYR A 154 1.72 -19.55 8.00
N GLN A 155 2.56 -19.83 7.00
CA GLN A 155 2.14 -20.01 5.62
C GLN A 155 1.71 -21.46 5.38
N LEU A 156 0.42 -21.67 5.18
CA LEU A 156 -0.16 -22.97 4.85
C LEU A 156 -0.98 -22.87 3.56
N GLY A 157 -1.03 -23.94 2.79
CA GLY A 157 -1.82 -24.01 1.56
C GLY A 157 -1.02 -23.71 0.29
N ASN A 158 -1.68 -23.14 -0.71
CA ASN A 158 -1.07 -22.91 -2.02
C ASN A 158 -0.26 -21.60 -2.03
N ILE A 159 1.06 -21.73 -1.83
CA ILE A 159 2.01 -20.61 -1.73
C ILE A 159 2.96 -20.66 -2.92
N ARG A 160 3.03 -19.54 -3.66
CA ARG A 160 4.03 -19.35 -4.71
C ARG A 160 5.11 -18.40 -4.18
N LYS A 161 6.36 -18.86 -4.17
CA LYS A 161 7.53 -18.06 -3.75
C LYS A 161 8.18 -17.36 -4.94
N ILE A 162 8.73 -16.17 -4.65
CA ILE A 162 9.57 -15.43 -5.59
C ILE A 162 10.98 -16.03 -5.58
N ASN A 163 11.61 -16.09 -6.75
CA ASN A 163 13.02 -16.45 -6.89
C ASN A 163 13.77 -15.26 -7.50
N PHE A 164 14.79 -14.77 -6.82
CA PHE A 164 15.64 -13.65 -7.24
C PHE A 164 16.94 -14.12 -7.97
N GLU A 165 17.18 -15.44 -8.02
CA GLU A 165 18.40 -16.00 -8.61
C GLU A 165 18.30 -16.23 -10.14
N GLU A 166 17.13 -16.07 -10.74
CA GLU A 166 16.86 -16.35 -12.15
C GLU A 166 16.87 -15.12 -13.07
N ASN A 167 17.63 -14.05 -12.73
CA ASN A 167 17.81 -12.89 -13.62
C ASN A 167 19.26 -12.59 -13.90
#